data_ea74772b99c06767821f5f0128a34cba
#
_entry.id   ea74772b99c06767821f5f0128a34cba
#
_cell.length_a   1.000
_cell.length_b   1.000
_cell.length_c   1.000
_cell.angle_alpha   90.00
_cell.angle_beta   90.00
_cell.angle_gamma   90.00
#
_symmetry.space_group_name_H-M   'P 1'
#
loop_
_entity.id
_entity.type
_entity.pdbx_description
1 polymer ?
#
loop_
_entity_poly.entity_id
_entity_poly.type
_entity_poly.pdbx_seq_one_letter_code
_entity_poly.pdbx_strand_id
1 'polypeptide(L)'
;MLQQTQIDRVLSKWPAFLEEFPTVISCAVAPTSEVVKQWEGMGFNRRAVLLHQAAKSIKDNHGGEVPLELDELLLLPGIGPYTARAILAFAYEQDSAVVDTNVGRVLARWMGRRLKPAEAQELADRSVPLGEGWAWNQAVLDFGSMVCRSKNPKCEECPIYSSCAWQGIGVDPAKGSAGVSGTQSKFEGSDRQGRGKLVAALRKNPIKKSELAEVMGWPLDPERAERVASTVISDGLATSKGDTLSLPQI
;
A
#
# COMPACT_ATOMS: atom_id res chain seq x y z
N MET A 1 -4.88 -4.04 3.41
CA MET A 1 -5.82 -3.31 2.55
C MET A 1 -5.57 -1.80 2.50
N LEU A 2 -5.21 -1.13 3.58
CA LEU A 2 -5.02 0.34 3.66
C LEU A 2 -3.82 0.92 2.89
N GLN A 3 -2.90 0.09 2.40
CA GLN A 3 -1.78 0.58 1.57
C GLN A 3 -2.32 1.35 0.34
N GLN A 4 -2.16 2.68 0.30
CA GLN A 4 -2.57 3.55 -0.81
C GLN A 4 -4.07 3.42 -1.21
N THR A 5 -4.94 3.03 -0.26
CA THR A 5 -6.38 2.92 -0.46
C THR A 5 -7.10 3.73 0.61
N GLN A 6 -8.12 4.48 0.20
CA GLN A 6 -8.93 5.29 1.12
C GLN A 6 -9.70 4.41 2.12
N ILE A 7 -9.84 4.88 3.35
CA ILE A 7 -10.46 4.17 4.46
C ILE A 7 -11.88 3.71 4.11
N ASP A 8 -12.73 4.59 3.58
CA ASP A 8 -14.12 4.27 3.24
C ASP A 8 -14.23 3.08 2.27
N ARG A 9 -13.28 3.01 1.32
CA ARG A 9 -13.22 1.89 0.38
C ARG A 9 -12.84 0.59 1.07
N VAL A 10 -11.93 0.63 2.03
CA VAL A 10 -11.54 -0.55 2.82
C VAL A 10 -12.70 -0.99 3.70
N LEU A 11 -13.36 -0.07 4.40
CA LEU A 11 -14.50 -0.37 5.28
C LEU A 11 -15.65 -1.05 4.53
N SER A 12 -15.88 -0.68 3.26
CA SER A 12 -16.91 -1.33 2.43
C SER A 12 -16.55 -2.75 1.97
N LYS A 13 -15.28 -3.14 1.98
CA LYS A 13 -14.80 -4.43 1.45
C LYS A 13 -14.27 -5.38 2.51
N TRP A 14 -13.75 -4.86 3.58
CA TRP A 14 -13.12 -5.64 4.64
C TRP A 14 -14.04 -6.70 5.28
N PRO A 15 -15.31 -6.39 5.65
CA PRO A 15 -16.19 -7.41 6.25
C PRO A 15 -16.39 -8.61 5.34
N ALA A 16 -16.71 -8.39 4.06
CA ALA A 16 -16.90 -9.47 3.09
C ALA A 16 -15.61 -10.28 2.86
N PHE A 17 -14.44 -9.63 2.91
CA PHE A 17 -13.16 -10.33 2.80
C PHE A 17 -12.90 -11.24 4.01
N LEU A 18 -13.24 -10.80 5.24
CA LEU A 18 -13.09 -11.61 6.45
C LEU A 18 -14.16 -12.72 6.56
N GLU A 19 -15.34 -12.51 5.99
CA GLU A 19 -16.36 -13.56 5.87
C GLU A 19 -15.88 -14.69 4.97
N GLU A 20 -15.27 -14.36 3.83
CA GLU A 20 -14.72 -15.35 2.88
C GLU A 20 -13.45 -16.01 3.42
N PHE A 21 -12.58 -15.23 4.05
CA PHE A 21 -11.28 -15.68 4.58
C PHE A 21 -11.15 -15.33 6.06
N PRO A 22 -11.82 -16.05 6.97
CA PRO A 22 -11.83 -15.73 8.40
C PRO A 22 -10.48 -15.95 9.10
N THR A 23 -9.58 -16.71 8.51
CA THR A 23 -8.23 -16.99 9.05
C THR A 23 -7.16 -16.84 7.97
N VAL A 24 -5.91 -16.67 8.40
CA VAL A 24 -4.75 -16.70 7.49
C VAL A 24 -4.72 -18.02 6.72
N ILE A 25 -5.00 -19.14 7.39
CA ILE A 25 -4.99 -20.48 6.77
C ILE A 25 -6.08 -20.58 5.69
N SER A 26 -7.30 -20.12 5.96
CA SER A 26 -8.38 -20.14 4.93
C SER A 26 -8.02 -19.33 3.70
N CYS A 27 -7.38 -18.15 3.88
CA CYS A 27 -6.86 -17.36 2.77
C CYS A 27 -5.73 -18.09 2.04
N ALA A 28 -4.80 -18.71 2.76
CA ALA A 28 -3.62 -19.37 2.19
C ALA A 28 -3.97 -20.58 1.31
N VAL A 29 -5.01 -21.34 1.65
CA VAL A 29 -5.42 -22.54 0.90
C VAL A 29 -6.41 -22.24 -0.23
N ALA A 30 -7.00 -21.06 -0.25
CA ALA A 30 -7.92 -20.64 -1.31
C ALA A 30 -7.20 -20.53 -2.66
N PRO A 31 -7.89 -20.71 -3.79
CA PRO A 31 -7.34 -20.37 -5.09
C PRO A 31 -6.98 -18.88 -5.18
N THR A 32 -5.87 -18.55 -5.83
CA THR A 32 -5.46 -17.14 -6.03
C THR A 32 -6.56 -16.32 -6.72
N SER A 33 -7.32 -16.94 -7.61
CA SER A 33 -8.47 -16.31 -8.28
C SER A 33 -9.52 -15.79 -7.31
N GLU A 34 -9.82 -16.52 -6.24
CA GLU A 34 -10.82 -16.08 -5.25
C GLU A 34 -10.32 -14.86 -4.47
N VAL A 35 -9.07 -14.85 -4.06
CA VAL A 35 -8.47 -13.67 -3.38
C VAL A 35 -8.47 -12.46 -4.32
N VAL A 36 -8.17 -12.64 -5.61
CA VAL A 36 -8.23 -11.56 -6.62
C VAL A 36 -9.66 -11.09 -6.86
N LYS A 37 -10.66 -11.98 -6.84
CA LYS A 37 -12.08 -11.61 -6.95
C LYS A 37 -12.51 -10.77 -5.76
N GLN A 38 -12.24 -11.20 -4.53
CA GLN A 38 -12.57 -10.46 -3.30
C GLN A 38 -11.86 -9.10 -3.20
N TRP A 39 -10.76 -8.91 -3.93
CA TRP A 39 -10.04 -7.64 -4.01
C TRP A 39 -10.68 -6.61 -4.96
N GLU A 40 -11.84 -6.91 -5.53
CA GLU A 40 -12.52 -6.01 -6.48
C GLU A 40 -12.78 -4.63 -5.87
N GLY A 41 -12.48 -3.57 -6.63
CA GLY A 41 -12.67 -2.18 -6.20
C GLY A 41 -11.54 -1.61 -5.35
N MET A 42 -10.61 -2.43 -4.82
CA MET A 42 -9.50 -1.97 -3.97
C MET A 42 -8.36 -1.29 -4.75
N GLY A 43 -8.26 -1.52 -6.06
CA GLY A 43 -7.15 -1.04 -6.87
C GLY A 43 -5.82 -1.71 -6.56
N PHE A 44 -4.77 -1.40 -7.35
CA PHE A 44 -3.44 -2.01 -7.18
C PHE A 44 -3.52 -3.53 -6.99
N ASN A 45 -4.14 -4.22 -7.94
CA ASN A 45 -4.56 -5.62 -7.83
C ASN A 45 -3.43 -6.60 -7.48
N ARG A 46 -2.15 -6.30 -7.80
CA ARG A 46 -0.99 -7.10 -7.38
C ARG A 46 -0.95 -7.32 -5.85
N ARG A 47 -1.49 -6.39 -5.06
CA ARG A 47 -1.56 -6.54 -3.60
C ARG A 47 -2.39 -7.73 -3.15
N ALA A 48 -3.41 -8.13 -3.93
CA ALA A 48 -4.17 -9.35 -3.64
C ALA A 48 -3.29 -10.59 -3.76
N VAL A 49 -2.48 -10.66 -4.80
CA VAL A 49 -1.53 -11.77 -5.00
C VAL A 49 -0.48 -11.79 -3.90
N LEU A 50 0.09 -10.62 -3.56
CA LEU A 50 1.08 -10.50 -2.50
C LEU A 50 0.50 -10.85 -1.12
N LEU A 51 -0.75 -10.43 -0.83
CA LEU A 51 -1.45 -10.83 0.40
C LEU A 51 -1.62 -12.35 0.48
N HIS A 52 -2.05 -12.96 -0.63
CA HIS A 52 -2.20 -14.41 -0.70
C HIS A 52 -0.86 -15.15 -0.51
N GLN A 53 0.21 -14.66 -1.14
CA GLN A 53 1.55 -15.21 -0.95
C GLN A 53 2.05 -15.03 0.49
N ALA A 54 1.76 -13.87 1.12
CA ALA A 54 2.06 -13.66 2.53
C ALA A 54 1.29 -14.64 3.43
N ALA A 55 -0.01 -14.85 3.17
CA ALA A 55 -0.80 -15.83 3.91
C ALA A 55 -0.24 -17.25 3.77
N LYS A 56 0.19 -17.67 2.56
CA LYS A 56 0.89 -18.96 2.35
C LYS A 56 2.18 -19.02 3.14
N SER A 57 3.01 -17.99 3.08
CA SER A 57 4.27 -17.95 3.85
C SER A 57 4.03 -18.02 5.36
N ILE A 58 3.02 -17.30 5.88
CA ILE A 58 2.67 -17.34 7.29
C ILE A 58 2.18 -18.75 7.69
N LYS A 59 1.32 -19.38 6.86
CA LYS A 59 0.88 -20.76 7.11
C LYS A 59 2.06 -21.73 7.14
N ASP A 60 2.97 -21.65 6.19
CA ASP A 60 4.02 -22.64 5.98
C ASP A 60 5.21 -22.45 6.94
N ASN A 61 5.53 -21.21 7.34
CA ASN A 61 6.72 -20.90 8.12
C ASN A 61 6.43 -20.44 9.56
N HIS A 62 5.19 -20.01 9.85
CA HIS A 62 4.80 -19.45 11.15
C HIS A 62 3.55 -20.10 11.74
N GLY A 63 3.18 -21.31 11.28
CA GLY A 63 2.03 -22.04 11.83
C GLY A 63 0.67 -21.38 11.66
N GLY A 64 0.56 -20.39 10.78
CA GLY A 64 -0.67 -19.61 10.55
C GLY A 64 -0.80 -18.36 11.41
N GLU A 65 0.16 -18.07 12.28
CA GLU A 65 0.21 -16.88 13.12
C GLU A 65 1.10 -15.81 12.48
N VAL A 66 0.65 -14.56 12.48
CA VAL A 66 1.44 -13.44 11.94
C VAL A 66 2.63 -13.18 12.86
N PRO A 67 3.88 -13.14 12.34
CA PRO A 67 5.05 -12.93 13.17
C PRO A 67 5.06 -11.55 13.85
N LEU A 68 5.68 -11.47 15.04
CA LEU A 68 5.74 -10.27 15.88
C LEU A 68 7.10 -9.56 15.82
N GLU A 69 8.05 -10.11 15.06
CA GLU A 69 9.37 -9.54 14.90
C GLU A 69 9.46 -8.79 13.56
N LEU A 70 10.09 -7.61 13.58
CA LEU A 70 10.22 -6.76 12.40
C LEU A 70 10.89 -7.49 11.23
N ASP A 71 11.97 -8.20 11.51
CA ASP A 71 12.76 -8.88 10.48
C ASP A 71 11.97 -10.03 9.83
N GLU A 72 11.17 -10.75 10.61
CA GLU A 72 10.29 -11.81 10.09
C GLU A 72 9.16 -11.23 9.22
N LEU A 73 8.56 -10.12 9.64
CA LEU A 73 7.55 -9.43 8.85
C LEU A 73 8.12 -8.94 7.51
N LEU A 74 9.36 -8.48 7.48
CA LEU A 74 10.02 -7.99 6.27
C LEU A 74 10.31 -9.12 5.25
N LEU A 75 10.33 -10.38 5.67
CA LEU A 75 10.46 -11.53 4.77
C LEU A 75 9.16 -11.89 4.07
N LEU A 76 8.02 -11.40 4.56
CA LEU A 76 6.71 -11.71 3.97
C LEU A 76 6.49 -10.97 2.65
N PRO A 77 5.96 -11.63 1.60
CA PRO A 77 5.65 -11.01 0.33
C PRO A 77 4.75 -9.78 0.47
N GLY A 78 5.16 -8.66 -0.12
CA GLY A 78 4.38 -7.42 -0.11
C GLY A 78 4.41 -6.62 1.19
N ILE A 79 5.17 -7.05 2.17
CA ILE A 79 5.41 -6.37 3.44
C ILE A 79 6.74 -5.61 3.36
N GLY A 80 6.66 -4.30 3.24
CA GLY A 80 7.83 -3.41 3.31
C GLY A 80 7.97 -2.78 4.71
N PRO A 81 9.05 -1.99 4.95
CA PRO A 81 9.34 -1.41 6.26
C PRO A 81 8.17 -0.63 6.87
N TYR A 82 7.46 0.17 6.07
CA TYR A 82 6.25 0.87 6.52
C TYR A 82 5.16 -0.12 7.00
N THR A 83 4.85 -1.13 6.20
CA THR A 83 3.76 -2.06 6.51
C THR A 83 4.09 -2.95 7.70
N ALA A 84 5.33 -3.43 7.80
CA ALA A 84 5.79 -4.22 8.94
C ALA A 84 5.65 -3.43 10.26
N ARG A 85 6.15 -2.20 10.29
CA ARG A 85 6.03 -1.32 11.45
C ARG A 85 4.58 -0.94 11.76
N ALA A 86 3.75 -0.73 10.74
CA ALA A 86 2.33 -0.48 10.94
C ALA A 86 1.59 -1.68 11.55
N ILE A 87 1.96 -2.91 11.17
CA ILE A 87 1.43 -4.12 11.79
C ILE A 87 1.82 -4.16 13.28
N LEU A 88 3.10 -3.95 13.60
CA LEU A 88 3.59 -3.96 14.99
C LEU A 88 2.91 -2.88 15.83
N ALA A 89 2.82 -1.65 15.32
CA ALA A 89 2.27 -0.52 16.06
C ALA A 89 0.74 -0.60 16.24
N PHE A 90 -0.02 -0.96 15.18
CA PHE A 90 -1.48 -0.85 15.20
C PHE A 90 -2.21 -2.16 15.49
N ALA A 91 -1.62 -3.31 15.17
CA ALA A 91 -2.24 -4.60 15.48
C ALA A 91 -1.72 -5.23 16.77
N TYR A 92 -0.47 -4.92 17.14
CA TYR A 92 0.19 -5.51 18.30
C TYR A 92 0.59 -4.48 19.38
N GLU A 93 0.27 -3.21 19.17
CA GLU A 93 0.49 -2.09 20.11
C GLU A 93 1.95 -1.95 20.57
N GLN A 94 2.91 -2.38 19.72
CA GLN A 94 4.33 -2.25 20.02
C GLN A 94 4.82 -0.80 19.78
N ASP A 95 5.88 -0.42 20.48
CA ASP A 95 6.55 0.89 20.32
C ASP A 95 7.37 0.94 19.02
N SER A 96 6.70 0.83 17.89
CA SER A 96 7.28 0.86 16.56
C SER A 96 6.82 2.11 15.81
N ALA A 97 7.75 3.00 15.44
CA ALA A 97 7.42 4.21 14.69
C ALA A 97 7.09 3.90 13.23
N VAL A 98 6.01 4.48 12.74
CA VAL A 98 5.53 4.35 11.36
C VAL A 98 5.78 5.65 10.61
N VAL A 99 6.65 5.63 9.60
CA VAL A 99 6.99 6.82 8.82
C VAL A 99 6.32 6.76 7.45
N ASP A 100 5.17 7.44 7.32
CA ASP A 100 4.50 7.70 6.04
C ASP A 100 4.88 9.07 5.46
N THR A 101 4.19 9.51 4.40
CA THR A 101 4.40 10.84 3.81
C THR A 101 4.03 11.98 4.76
N ASN A 102 3.09 11.78 5.68
CA ASN A 102 2.69 12.77 6.65
C ASN A 102 3.73 12.91 7.74
N VAL A 103 4.14 11.79 8.33
CA VAL A 103 5.18 11.74 9.37
C VAL A 103 6.51 12.24 8.83
N GLY A 104 6.95 11.77 7.66
CA GLY A 104 8.18 12.24 7.02
C GLY A 104 8.20 13.75 6.77
N ARG A 105 7.05 14.32 6.37
CA ARG A 105 6.90 15.77 6.21
C ARG A 105 6.98 16.51 7.53
N VAL A 106 6.30 16.04 8.56
CA VAL A 106 6.33 16.62 9.92
C VAL A 106 7.75 16.66 10.43
N LEU A 107 8.46 15.54 10.39
CA LEU A 107 9.83 15.42 10.88
C LEU A 107 10.81 16.32 10.12
N ALA A 108 10.72 16.37 8.78
CA ALA A 108 11.59 17.23 7.99
C ALA A 108 11.40 18.71 8.30
N ARG A 109 10.14 19.15 8.46
CA ARG A 109 9.81 20.55 8.84
C ARG A 109 10.20 20.88 10.27
N TRP A 110 9.98 19.96 11.20
CA TRP A 110 10.39 20.10 12.58
C TRP A 110 11.90 20.28 12.70
N MET A 111 12.68 19.46 11.97
CA MET A 111 14.14 19.54 11.91
C MET A 111 14.67 20.67 11.02
N GLY A 112 13.84 21.35 10.24
CA GLY A 112 14.22 22.42 9.31
C GLY A 112 15.15 22.00 8.17
N ARG A 113 15.28 20.69 7.90
CA ARG A 113 16.15 20.14 6.85
C ARG A 113 15.56 18.89 6.21
N ARG A 114 16.06 18.56 5.02
CA ARG A 114 15.74 17.29 4.37
C ARG A 114 16.28 16.12 5.19
N LEU A 115 15.48 15.05 5.25
CA LEU A 115 15.85 13.80 5.92
C LEU A 115 15.96 12.68 4.90
N LYS A 116 17.00 11.84 5.05
CA LYS A 116 17.08 10.55 4.36
C LYS A 116 16.15 9.53 5.03
N PRO A 117 15.75 8.43 4.34
CA PRO A 117 14.85 7.44 4.93
C PRO A 117 15.31 6.90 6.29
N ALA A 118 16.57 6.53 6.42
CA ALA A 118 17.13 6.03 7.68
C ALA A 118 17.09 7.08 8.81
N GLU A 119 17.44 8.34 8.49
CA GLU A 119 17.42 9.44 9.47
C GLU A 119 15.98 9.74 9.96
N ALA A 120 15.00 9.74 9.03
CA ALA A 120 13.60 9.95 9.36
C ALA A 120 13.06 8.84 10.26
N GLN A 121 13.43 7.58 9.95
CA GLN A 121 13.04 6.44 10.76
C GLN A 121 13.68 6.46 12.15
N GLU A 122 14.99 6.71 12.23
CA GLU A 122 15.70 6.81 13.50
C GLU A 122 15.13 7.93 14.40
N LEU A 123 14.84 9.08 13.80
CA LEU A 123 14.22 10.19 14.54
C LEU A 123 12.82 9.82 15.03
N ALA A 124 12.02 9.16 14.20
CA ALA A 124 10.68 8.67 14.58
C ALA A 124 10.78 7.65 15.73
N ASP A 125 11.66 6.65 15.62
CA ASP A 125 11.84 5.60 16.63
C ASP A 125 12.22 6.20 18.01
N ARG A 126 13.06 7.23 18.03
CA ARG A 126 13.43 7.95 19.26
C ARG A 126 12.32 8.83 19.83
N SER A 127 11.32 9.15 19.04
CA SER A 127 10.22 10.05 19.43
C SER A 127 9.02 9.31 20.01
N VAL A 128 8.96 7.99 19.87
CA VAL A 128 7.87 7.17 20.43
C VAL A 128 8.07 7.06 21.94
N PRO A 129 7.12 7.53 22.79
CA PRO A 129 7.19 7.30 24.22
C PRO A 129 6.96 5.83 24.55
N LEU A 130 7.59 5.35 25.60
CA LEU A 130 7.47 3.95 26.03
C LEU A 130 6.01 3.59 26.39
N GLY A 131 5.49 2.53 25.76
CA GLY A 131 4.12 2.06 25.93
C GLY A 131 3.07 2.86 25.18
N GLU A 132 3.44 3.86 24.38
CA GLU A 132 2.53 4.77 23.68
C GLU A 132 2.63 4.66 22.15
N GLY A 133 3.18 3.57 21.63
CA GLY A 133 3.43 3.40 20.20
C GLY A 133 2.20 3.61 19.34
N TRP A 134 1.06 3.02 19.72
CA TRP A 134 -0.19 3.18 18.99
C TRP A 134 -0.66 4.66 18.97
N ALA A 135 -0.77 5.27 20.14
CA ALA A 135 -1.27 6.64 20.31
C ALA A 135 -0.36 7.67 19.63
N TRP A 136 0.96 7.52 19.78
CA TRP A 136 1.94 8.40 19.13
C TRP A 136 1.83 8.36 17.61
N ASN A 137 1.81 7.17 17.01
CA ASN A 137 1.70 7.03 15.56
C ASN A 137 0.40 7.65 15.04
N GLN A 138 -0.74 7.39 15.70
CA GLN A 138 -2.02 7.96 15.32
C GLN A 138 -1.98 9.49 15.41
N ALA A 139 -1.48 10.03 16.53
CA ALA A 139 -1.39 11.47 16.74
C ALA A 139 -0.52 12.16 15.69
N VAL A 140 0.65 11.61 15.33
CA VAL A 140 1.55 12.24 14.35
C VAL A 140 1.00 12.12 12.92
N LEU A 141 0.34 11.01 12.57
CA LEU A 141 -0.36 10.85 11.29
C LEU A 141 -1.48 11.90 11.15
N ASP A 142 -2.32 12.06 12.17
CA ASP A 142 -3.42 13.02 12.19
C ASP A 142 -2.88 14.46 12.20
N PHE A 143 -1.88 14.75 13.01
CA PHE A 143 -1.20 16.05 13.01
C PHE A 143 -0.66 16.42 11.62
N GLY A 144 -0.02 15.48 10.93
CA GLY A 144 0.45 15.66 9.57
C GLY A 144 -0.66 15.89 8.55
N SER A 145 -1.82 15.27 8.72
CA SER A 145 -2.96 15.41 7.82
C SER A 145 -3.80 16.67 8.09
N MET A 146 -3.95 17.08 9.33
CA MET A 146 -4.89 18.13 9.76
C MET A 146 -4.21 19.48 9.99
N VAL A 147 -3.00 19.51 10.55
CA VAL A 147 -2.27 20.72 10.93
C VAL A 147 -1.07 20.96 10.00
N CYS A 148 -0.08 20.06 10.02
CA CYS A 148 1.15 20.16 9.21
C CYS A 148 0.92 19.66 7.77
N ARG A 149 -0.13 20.15 7.11
CA ARG A 149 -0.57 19.71 5.78
C ARG A 149 0.48 19.94 4.70
N SER A 150 0.41 19.18 3.60
CA SER A 150 1.34 19.31 2.48
C SER A 150 1.22 20.68 1.77
N LYS A 151 0.00 21.21 1.69
CA LYS A 151 -0.31 22.55 1.18
C LYS A 151 -0.99 23.37 2.27
N ASN A 152 -0.63 24.64 2.39
CA ASN A 152 -1.19 25.56 3.37
C ASN A 152 -1.20 24.97 4.79
N PRO A 153 -0.03 24.65 5.37
CA PRO A 153 0.06 24.18 6.75
C PRO A 153 -0.44 25.26 7.72
N LYS A 154 -1.11 24.84 8.78
CA LYS A 154 -1.68 25.73 9.79
C LYS A 154 -0.63 26.04 10.87
N CYS A 155 0.43 26.75 10.49
CA CYS A 155 1.56 27.02 11.41
C CYS A 155 1.15 27.87 12.62
N GLU A 156 0.22 28.81 12.45
CA GLU A 156 -0.28 29.67 13.53
C GLU A 156 -1.07 28.90 14.60
N GLU A 157 -1.75 27.81 14.21
CA GLU A 157 -2.50 26.93 15.13
C GLU A 157 -1.64 25.73 15.61
N CYS A 158 -0.35 25.68 15.24
CA CYS A 158 0.49 24.50 15.43
C CYS A 158 0.98 24.38 16.88
N PRO A 159 0.64 23.30 17.63
CA PRO A 159 1.04 23.15 19.02
C PRO A 159 2.56 23.02 19.23
N ILE A 160 3.31 22.64 18.18
CA ILE A 160 4.78 22.52 18.24
C ILE A 160 5.48 23.66 17.48
N TYR A 161 4.80 24.79 17.23
CA TYR A 161 5.34 25.91 16.47
C TYR A 161 6.66 26.42 17.05
N SER A 162 6.74 26.61 18.35
CA SER A 162 7.92 27.15 19.04
C SER A 162 9.17 26.26 18.93
N SER A 163 8.98 24.95 18.78
CA SER A 163 10.07 23.97 18.62
C SER A 163 10.33 23.61 17.15
N CYS A 164 9.52 24.10 16.22
CA CYS A 164 9.66 23.80 14.81
C CYS A 164 10.73 24.69 14.16
N ALA A 165 11.75 24.09 13.56
CA ALA A 165 12.82 24.84 12.93
C ALA A 165 12.41 25.53 11.61
N TRP A 166 11.38 25.04 10.91
CA TRP A 166 10.90 25.66 9.67
C TRP A 166 9.88 26.77 9.90
N GLN A 167 8.93 26.59 10.81
CA GLN A 167 7.87 27.56 11.16
C GLN A 167 7.06 28.12 9.97
N GLY A 168 7.06 27.45 8.82
CA GLY A 168 6.40 27.93 7.60
C GLY A 168 7.19 28.98 6.82
N ILE A 169 8.43 29.27 7.19
CA ILE A 169 9.26 30.35 6.62
C ILE A 169 10.28 29.76 5.65
N GLY A 170 10.42 30.38 4.48
CA GLY A 170 11.42 30.00 3.48
C GLY A 170 11.08 28.71 2.71
N VAL A 171 12.12 28.02 2.24
CA VAL A 171 11.99 26.80 1.43
C VAL A 171 11.51 25.66 2.30
N ASP A 172 10.43 24.98 1.88
CA ASP A 172 9.88 23.82 2.59
C ASP A 172 10.85 22.63 2.56
N PRO A 173 11.45 22.23 3.70
CA PRO A 173 12.41 21.14 3.76
C PRO A 173 11.79 19.76 3.51
N ALA A 174 10.47 19.64 3.54
CA ALA A 174 9.79 18.39 3.21
C ALA A 174 9.92 18.03 1.72
N LYS A 175 10.14 19.02 0.84
CA LYS A 175 10.32 18.77 -0.59
C LYS A 175 11.58 17.94 -0.85
N GLY A 176 11.39 16.70 -1.37
CA GLY A 176 12.47 15.75 -1.62
C GLY A 176 13.03 15.09 -0.36
N SER A 177 12.33 15.19 0.77
CA SER A 177 12.60 14.45 1.99
C SER A 177 12.02 13.04 1.94
N ALA A 178 12.47 12.17 2.83
CA ALA A 178 12.01 10.78 2.94
C ALA A 178 10.48 10.69 3.12
N GLY A 179 9.87 9.71 2.48
CA GLY A 179 8.43 9.46 2.56
C GLY A 179 7.57 10.43 1.75
N VAL A 180 8.10 11.58 1.33
CA VAL A 180 7.34 12.57 0.55
C VAL A 180 7.35 12.18 -0.93
N SER A 181 6.25 11.58 -1.40
CA SER A 181 6.11 11.13 -2.79
C SER A 181 5.86 12.30 -3.75
N GLY A 182 6.35 12.15 -4.98
CA GLY A 182 6.03 13.07 -6.07
C GLY A 182 4.59 12.95 -6.57
N THR A 183 4.21 13.81 -7.51
CA THR A 183 2.89 13.80 -8.15
C THR A 183 2.72 12.55 -9.02
N GLN A 184 1.64 11.82 -8.85
CA GLN A 184 1.30 10.69 -9.73
C GLN A 184 0.87 11.18 -11.11
N SER A 185 1.24 10.43 -12.16
CA SER A 185 0.76 10.66 -13.52
C SER A 185 -0.77 10.52 -13.63
N LYS A 186 -1.36 11.16 -14.64
CA LYS A 186 -2.80 11.06 -14.93
C LYS A 186 -3.23 9.60 -15.05
N PHE A 187 -4.36 9.24 -14.43
CA PHE A 187 -4.87 7.86 -14.44
C PHE A 187 -5.53 7.48 -15.77
N GLU A 188 -6.32 8.41 -16.32
CA GLU A 188 -7.06 8.20 -17.55
C GLU A 188 -6.12 7.98 -18.74
N GLY A 189 -6.37 6.94 -19.53
CA GLY A 189 -5.53 6.53 -20.65
C GLY A 189 -4.19 5.88 -20.27
N SER A 190 -3.88 5.74 -18.96
CA SER A 190 -2.62 5.17 -18.50
C SER A 190 -2.60 3.63 -18.54
N ASP A 191 -1.40 3.04 -18.50
CA ASP A 191 -1.22 1.57 -18.37
C ASP A 191 -1.89 1.04 -17.10
N ARG A 192 -1.95 1.83 -16.02
CA ARG A 192 -2.66 1.47 -14.79
C ARG A 192 -4.16 1.28 -15.01
N GLN A 193 -4.78 2.13 -15.83
CA GLN A 193 -6.19 1.99 -16.18
C GLN A 193 -6.43 0.74 -17.03
N GLY A 194 -5.62 0.52 -18.06
CA GLY A 194 -5.73 -0.68 -18.91
C GLY A 194 -5.55 -1.98 -18.13
N ARG A 195 -4.54 -2.04 -17.23
CA ARG A 195 -4.38 -3.16 -16.30
C ARG A 195 -5.62 -3.39 -15.43
N GLY A 196 -6.20 -2.31 -14.92
CA GLY A 196 -7.43 -2.38 -14.11
C GLY A 196 -8.60 -2.95 -14.89
N LYS A 197 -8.80 -2.51 -16.14
CA LYS A 197 -9.85 -3.02 -17.04
C LYS A 197 -9.65 -4.51 -17.36
N LEU A 198 -8.41 -4.92 -17.68
CA LEU A 198 -8.11 -6.32 -17.96
C LEU A 198 -8.42 -7.21 -16.75
N VAL A 199 -7.95 -6.86 -15.54
CA VAL A 199 -8.23 -7.65 -14.34
C VAL A 199 -9.72 -7.67 -14.01
N ALA A 200 -10.47 -6.57 -14.24
CA ALA A 200 -11.91 -6.53 -14.07
C ALA A 200 -12.65 -7.46 -15.05
N ALA A 201 -12.20 -7.54 -16.29
CA ALA A 201 -12.75 -8.47 -17.29
C ALA A 201 -12.43 -9.94 -16.93
N LEU A 202 -11.19 -10.22 -16.50
CA LEU A 202 -10.75 -11.57 -16.10
C LEU A 202 -11.48 -12.11 -14.87
N ARG A 203 -12.00 -11.24 -13.99
CA ARG A 203 -12.87 -11.66 -12.87
C ARG A 203 -14.19 -12.27 -13.35
N LYS A 204 -14.65 -11.86 -14.52
CA LYS A 204 -15.93 -12.32 -15.10
C LYS A 204 -15.71 -13.55 -15.97
N ASN A 205 -14.79 -13.48 -16.91
CA ASN A 205 -14.56 -14.54 -17.90
C ASN A 205 -13.08 -14.56 -18.35
N PRO A 206 -12.57 -15.70 -18.84
CA PRO A 206 -11.33 -15.75 -19.61
C PRO A 206 -11.40 -14.84 -20.83
N ILE A 207 -10.28 -14.22 -21.20
CA ILE A 207 -10.17 -13.24 -22.30
C ILE A 207 -9.20 -13.79 -23.36
N LYS A 208 -9.58 -13.74 -24.63
CA LYS A 208 -8.68 -14.10 -25.74
C LYS A 208 -7.65 -13.00 -25.96
N LYS A 209 -6.45 -13.37 -26.40
CA LYS A 209 -5.38 -12.39 -26.70
C LYS A 209 -5.82 -11.38 -27.76
N SER A 210 -6.62 -11.81 -28.74
CA SER A 210 -7.20 -10.93 -29.78
C SER A 210 -8.14 -9.84 -29.23
N GLU A 211 -8.69 -10.02 -28.01
CA GLU A 211 -9.64 -9.09 -27.38
C GLU A 211 -8.93 -8.08 -26.42
N LEU A 212 -7.63 -8.27 -26.16
CA LEU A 212 -6.90 -7.48 -25.18
C LEU A 212 -6.96 -5.98 -25.44
N ALA A 213 -6.75 -5.56 -26.68
CA ALA A 213 -6.70 -4.15 -27.05
C ALA A 213 -8.04 -3.45 -26.79
N GLU A 214 -9.14 -4.11 -27.10
CA GLU A 214 -10.48 -3.59 -26.88
C GLU A 214 -10.83 -3.56 -25.38
N VAL A 215 -10.61 -4.67 -24.68
CA VAL A 215 -10.86 -4.81 -23.23
C VAL A 215 -10.09 -3.75 -22.43
N MET A 216 -8.85 -3.48 -22.79
CA MET A 216 -8.01 -2.51 -22.09
C MET A 216 -8.29 -1.05 -22.49
N GLY A 217 -9.09 -0.85 -23.56
CA GLY A 217 -9.47 0.46 -24.08
C GLY A 217 -8.44 1.10 -25.00
N TRP A 218 -7.68 0.29 -25.71
CA TRP A 218 -6.70 0.69 -26.73
C TRP A 218 -6.90 -0.07 -28.05
N PRO A 219 -8.08 0.00 -28.70
CA PRO A 219 -8.39 -0.81 -29.88
C PRO A 219 -7.45 -0.57 -31.07
N LEU A 220 -6.78 0.59 -31.09
CA LEU A 220 -5.80 0.94 -32.14
C LEU A 220 -4.33 0.70 -31.72
N ASP A 221 -4.09 0.14 -30.53
CA ASP A 221 -2.74 -0.10 -30.00
C ASP A 221 -2.62 -1.50 -29.38
N PRO A 222 -2.67 -2.56 -30.21
CA PRO A 222 -2.58 -3.94 -29.74
C PRO A 222 -1.21 -4.27 -29.11
N GLU A 223 -0.12 -3.69 -29.61
CA GLU A 223 1.21 -3.91 -29.06
C GLU A 223 1.33 -3.42 -27.61
N ARG A 224 0.75 -2.26 -27.32
CA ARG A 224 0.65 -1.75 -25.95
C ARG A 224 -0.17 -2.68 -25.06
N ALA A 225 -1.31 -3.15 -25.56
CA ALA A 225 -2.19 -4.07 -24.83
C ALA A 225 -1.46 -5.37 -24.47
N GLU A 226 -0.73 -5.98 -25.41
CA GLU A 226 0.06 -7.19 -25.16
C GLU A 226 1.20 -6.95 -24.17
N ARG A 227 1.96 -5.87 -24.34
CA ARG A 227 3.03 -5.48 -23.41
C ARG A 227 2.48 -5.30 -21.98
N VAL A 228 1.36 -4.62 -21.84
CA VAL A 228 0.77 -4.36 -20.52
C VAL A 228 0.12 -5.64 -19.95
N ALA A 229 -0.51 -6.47 -20.76
CA ALA A 229 -1.03 -7.78 -20.36
C ALA A 229 0.09 -8.70 -19.84
N SER A 230 1.26 -8.69 -20.48
CA SER A 230 2.44 -9.43 -20.00
C SER A 230 2.83 -9.03 -18.57
N THR A 231 2.68 -7.75 -18.19
CA THR A 231 2.91 -7.31 -16.81
C THR A 231 1.84 -7.83 -15.83
N VAL A 232 0.61 -8.04 -16.29
CA VAL A 232 -0.47 -8.63 -15.47
C VAL A 232 -0.17 -10.11 -15.20
N ILE A 233 0.37 -10.82 -16.20
CA ILE A 233 0.81 -12.22 -16.06
C ILE A 233 2.01 -12.32 -15.12
N SER A 234 3.04 -11.49 -15.32
CA SER A 234 4.25 -11.51 -14.47
C SER A 234 3.97 -11.16 -13.01
N ASP A 235 2.93 -10.36 -12.74
CA ASP A 235 2.45 -10.03 -11.40
C ASP A 235 1.59 -11.15 -10.77
N GLY A 236 1.39 -12.27 -11.45
CA GLY A 236 0.58 -13.39 -10.97
C GLY A 236 -0.93 -13.13 -10.93
N LEU A 237 -1.40 -12.09 -11.63
CA LEU A 237 -2.82 -11.72 -11.73
C LEU A 237 -3.56 -12.46 -12.85
N ALA A 238 -2.82 -13.06 -13.78
CA ALA A 238 -3.36 -13.87 -14.84
C ALA A 238 -2.42 -15.01 -15.21
N THR A 239 -2.97 -16.06 -15.79
CA THR A 239 -2.24 -17.14 -16.46
C THR A 239 -2.63 -17.15 -17.93
N SER A 240 -1.67 -17.51 -18.81
CA SER A 240 -1.91 -17.67 -20.25
C SER A 240 -1.86 -19.13 -20.62
N LYS A 241 -2.92 -19.63 -21.28
CA LYS A 241 -2.98 -20.98 -21.83
C LYS A 241 -3.41 -20.89 -23.29
N GLY A 242 -2.49 -21.16 -24.20
CA GLY A 242 -2.72 -20.97 -25.64
C GLY A 242 -3.02 -19.50 -25.95
N ASP A 243 -4.17 -19.23 -26.56
CA ASP A 243 -4.64 -17.89 -26.92
C ASP A 243 -5.52 -17.22 -25.85
N THR A 244 -5.62 -17.77 -24.65
CA THR A 244 -6.55 -17.30 -23.63
C THR A 244 -5.83 -16.94 -22.33
N LEU A 245 -6.22 -15.82 -21.73
CA LEU A 245 -5.86 -15.39 -20.39
C LEU A 245 -7.00 -15.68 -19.41
N SER A 246 -6.67 -16.16 -18.21
CA SER A 246 -7.62 -16.40 -17.12
C SER A 246 -7.00 -16.00 -15.77
N LEU A 247 -7.83 -15.83 -14.73
CA LEU A 247 -7.30 -15.71 -13.36
C LEU A 247 -6.59 -17.01 -12.95
N PRO A 248 -5.51 -16.92 -12.13
CA PRO A 248 -4.76 -18.09 -11.68
C PRO A 248 -5.63 -18.96 -10.75
N GLN A 249 -5.62 -20.27 -10.97
CA GLN A 249 -6.41 -21.25 -10.20
C GLN A 249 -5.63 -21.87 -9.02
N ILE A 250 -4.32 -21.61 -8.94
CA ILE A 250 -3.42 -22.18 -7.91
C ILE A 250 -2.78 -21.06 -7.12
#